data_e321fad9ca73f3d1cf380b474b0f7bb9
#
_entry.id   e321fad9ca73f3d1cf380b474b0f7bb9
#
_cell.length_a   1.000
_cell.length_b   1.000
_cell.length_c   1.000
_cell.angle_alpha   90.00
_cell.angle_beta   90.00
_cell.angle_gamma   90.00
#
_symmetry.space_group_name_H-M   'P 1'
#
loop_
_entity.id
_entity.type
_entity.pdbx_description
1 polymer ?
#
loop_
_entity_poly.entity_id
_entity_poly.type
_entity_poly.pdbx_seq_one_letter_code
_entity_poly.pdbx_strand_id
1 'polypeptide(L)'
;MLIHPRAEPEIAFLLAKDLAGPTSVTGVLAATEAVFGAVDILDSRYQDFRFRLPDVVADNASAGRFFLGPRTCRPGELEDLRLTGCVLRCDGDVIHTAAGAAVMGHPAALVAWLANRLAERGEHLPAGSLVFSGGLTAAVAIRPGHAVTAEFDGLGTVEVFA
;
A
#
# COMPACT_ATOMS: atom_id res chain seq x y z
N MET A 1 0.24 -18.23 -11.83
CA MET A 1 1.72 -18.29 -11.60
C MET A 1 2.23 -16.88 -11.75
N LEU A 2 3.08 -16.40 -10.84
CA LEU A 2 3.77 -15.11 -10.97
C LEU A 2 5.06 -15.31 -11.80
N ILE A 3 5.54 -14.25 -12.43
CA ILE A 3 6.67 -14.29 -13.38
C ILE A 3 7.98 -13.97 -12.66
N HIS A 4 8.05 -12.79 -12.03
CA HIS A 4 9.20 -12.30 -11.28
C HIS A 4 8.75 -11.32 -10.16
N PRO A 5 7.99 -11.81 -9.18
CA PRO A 5 7.29 -10.96 -8.23
C PRO A 5 8.25 -10.15 -7.35
N ARG A 6 7.76 -8.97 -6.95
CA ARG A 6 8.40 -8.11 -5.94
C ARG A 6 7.38 -7.74 -4.89
N ALA A 7 7.83 -7.58 -3.64
CA ALA A 7 7.01 -7.16 -2.52
C ALA A 7 7.27 -5.70 -2.15
N GLU A 8 6.21 -4.94 -1.92
CA GLU A 8 6.23 -3.59 -1.36
C GLU A 8 5.38 -3.54 -0.10
N PRO A 9 5.92 -3.08 1.04
CA PRO A 9 5.12 -2.83 2.22
C PRO A 9 4.32 -1.54 2.06
N GLU A 10 3.03 -1.60 2.38
CA GLU A 10 2.09 -0.49 2.23
C GLU A 10 1.17 -0.36 3.44
N ILE A 11 0.52 0.79 3.58
CA ILE A 11 -0.62 0.97 4.47
C ILE A 11 -1.88 0.97 3.62
N ALA A 12 -2.83 0.09 3.93
CA ALA A 12 -4.10 -0.01 3.23
C ALA A 12 -5.25 0.59 4.05
N PHE A 13 -6.20 1.23 3.37
CA PHE A 13 -7.37 1.89 3.94
C PHE A 13 -8.64 1.22 3.43
N LEU A 14 -9.50 0.75 4.34
CA LEU A 14 -10.85 0.31 4.03
C LEU A 14 -11.81 1.49 4.25
N LEU A 15 -12.52 1.90 3.21
CA LEU A 15 -13.45 3.03 3.29
C LEU A 15 -14.81 2.58 3.83
N ALA A 16 -15.32 3.27 4.87
CA ALA A 16 -16.66 3.11 5.40
C ALA A 16 -17.71 3.90 4.60
N LYS A 17 -17.28 4.93 3.88
CA LYS A 17 -18.15 5.87 3.15
C LYS A 17 -17.56 6.17 1.79
N ASP A 18 -18.41 6.59 0.86
CA ASP A 18 -17.97 7.15 -0.40
C ASP A 18 -17.02 8.34 -0.14
N LEU A 19 -15.90 8.36 -0.84
CA LEU A 19 -14.91 9.41 -0.74
C LEU A 19 -14.81 10.14 -2.09
N ALA A 20 -15.45 11.30 -2.16
CA ALA A 20 -15.39 12.20 -3.31
C ALA A 20 -14.44 13.37 -3.02
N GLY A 21 -13.82 13.90 -4.09
CA GLY A 21 -13.09 15.16 -4.01
C GLY A 21 -14.01 16.39 -4.13
N PRO A 22 -13.55 17.57 -3.70
CA PRO A 22 -12.26 17.82 -3.07
C PRO A 22 -12.20 17.28 -1.63
N THR A 23 -11.13 16.59 -1.29
CA THR A 23 -10.92 16.03 0.04
C THR A 23 -9.48 16.24 0.52
N SER A 24 -9.25 16.03 1.81
CA SER A 24 -7.96 16.17 2.48
C SER A 24 -7.61 14.90 3.26
N VAL A 25 -6.42 14.84 3.85
CA VAL A 25 -6.01 13.76 4.78
C VAL A 25 -7.08 13.55 5.86
N THR A 26 -7.58 14.63 6.47
CA THR A 26 -8.63 14.53 7.50
C THR A 26 -9.93 13.94 6.93
N GLY A 27 -10.31 14.31 5.70
CA GLY A 27 -11.48 13.74 5.02
C GLY A 27 -11.32 12.24 4.76
N VAL A 28 -10.14 11.80 4.32
CA VAL A 28 -9.83 10.37 4.14
C VAL A 28 -9.95 9.62 5.45
N LEU A 29 -9.31 10.11 6.53
CA LEU A 29 -9.35 9.46 7.84
C LEU A 29 -10.78 9.37 8.39
N ALA A 30 -11.60 10.40 8.17
CA ALA A 30 -13.01 10.42 8.58
C ALA A 30 -13.91 9.48 7.75
N ALA A 31 -13.48 9.11 6.54
CA ALA A 31 -14.17 8.14 5.67
C ALA A 31 -13.65 6.71 5.85
N THR A 32 -12.55 6.51 6.56
CA THR A 32 -11.90 5.20 6.74
C THR A 32 -12.50 4.45 7.92
N GLU A 33 -12.87 3.19 7.69
CA GLU A 33 -13.30 2.24 8.72
C GLU A 33 -12.11 1.63 9.45
N ALA A 34 -11.14 1.14 8.66
CA ALA A 34 -9.98 0.42 9.18
C ALA A 34 -8.72 0.68 8.35
N VAL A 35 -7.59 0.58 9.02
CA VAL A 35 -6.24 0.66 8.45
C VAL A 35 -5.53 -0.67 8.69
N PHE A 36 -4.74 -1.11 7.73
CA PHE A 36 -3.99 -2.36 7.76
C PHE A 36 -2.53 -2.11 7.39
N GLY A 37 -1.61 -2.87 7.97
CA GLY A 37 -0.35 -3.16 7.30
C GLY A 37 -0.62 -4.11 6.13
N ALA A 38 0.00 -3.89 4.99
CA ALA A 38 -0.22 -4.66 3.78
C ALA A 38 1.09 -4.92 3.03
N VAL A 39 1.10 -5.93 2.19
CA VAL A 39 2.16 -6.16 1.22
C VAL A 39 1.52 -6.25 -0.16
N ASP A 40 1.88 -5.33 -1.06
CA ASP A 40 1.56 -5.41 -2.47
C ASP A 40 2.59 -6.27 -3.20
N ILE A 41 2.11 -7.14 -4.08
CA ILE A 41 2.94 -8.02 -4.90
C ILE A 41 2.87 -7.53 -6.34
N LEU A 42 3.91 -6.85 -6.74
CA LEU A 42 4.10 -6.43 -8.12
C LEU A 42 4.61 -7.62 -8.95
N ASP A 43 4.07 -7.81 -10.14
CA ASP A 43 4.52 -8.84 -11.08
C ASP A 43 4.34 -8.36 -12.52
N SER A 44 5.36 -7.69 -13.05
CA SER A 44 5.29 -7.09 -14.37
C SER A 44 5.26 -8.14 -15.48
N ARG A 45 4.45 -7.89 -16.52
CA ARG A 45 4.49 -8.62 -17.78
C ARG A 45 5.64 -8.18 -18.69
N TYR A 46 6.36 -7.10 -18.30
CA TYR A 46 7.55 -6.62 -18.96
C TYR A 46 8.81 -7.18 -18.33
N GLN A 47 9.77 -7.60 -19.16
CA GLN A 47 11.02 -8.18 -18.71
C GLN A 47 11.79 -7.20 -17.78
N ASP A 48 12.22 -7.68 -16.63
CA ASP A 48 13.02 -6.95 -15.63
C ASP A 48 12.42 -5.62 -15.18
N PHE A 49 11.07 -5.45 -15.27
CA PHE A 49 10.39 -4.19 -15.01
C PHE A 49 10.90 -3.03 -15.87
N ARG A 50 11.35 -3.34 -17.12
CA ARG A 50 11.80 -2.34 -18.07
C ARG A 50 10.65 -1.85 -18.93
N PHE A 51 10.09 -0.72 -18.55
CA PHE A 51 8.92 -0.14 -19.20
C PHE A 51 8.94 1.40 -19.12
N ARG A 52 8.12 2.02 -19.96
CA ARG A 52 7.78 3.45 -19.91
C ARG A 52 6.38 3.62 -19.32
N LEU A 53 5.99 4.85 -19.00
CA LEU A 53 4.70 5.14 -18.38
C LEU A 53 3.49 4.52 -19.11
N PRO A 54 3.36 4.60 -20.47
CA PRO A 54 2.25 3.94 -21.16
C PRO A 54 2.21 2.43 -20.96
N ASP A 55 3.38 1.80 -20.87
CA ASP A 55 3.51 0.35 -20.65
C ASP A 55 3.05 -0.02 -19.23
N VAL A 56 3.42 0.78 -18.22
CA VAL A 56 2.97 0.59 -16.81
C VAL A 56 1.45 0.67 -16.72
N VAL A 57 0.85 1.66 -17.41
CA VAL A 57 -0.62 1.81 -17.45
C VAL A 57 -1.27 0.59 -18.09
N ALA A 58 -0.73 0.12 -19.24
CA ALA A 58 -1.22 -1.07 -19.93
C ALA A 58 -1.03 -2.35 -19.12
N ASP A 59 0.01 -2.39 -18.27
CA ASP A 59 0.35 -3.50 -17.37
C ASP A 59 -0.42 -3.44 -16.03
N ASN A 60 -1.42 -2.58 -15.92
CA ASN A 60 -2.18 -2.34 -14.69
C ASN A 60 -1.26 -2.07 -13.48
N ALA A 61 -0.26 -1.19 -13.67
CA ALA A 61 0.77 -0.85 -12.69
C ALA A 61 1.54 -2.08 -12.14
N SER A 62 1.69 -3.12 -12.94
CA SER A 62 2.29 -4.41 -12.57
C SER A 62 1.57 -5.13 -11.42
N ALA A 63 0.31 -4.81 -11.14
CA ALA A 63 -0.46 -5.42 -10.08
C ALA A 63 -0.54 -6.95 -10.26
N GLY A 64 -0.10 -7.68 -9.25
CA GLY A 64 -0.11 -9.13 -9.19
C GLY A 64 -1.08 -9.65 -8.13
N ARG A 65 -0.77 -9.44 -6.87
CA ARG A 65 -1.55 -9.87 -5.69
C ARG A 65 -1.33 -8.88 -4.56
N PHE A 66 -2.05 -9.06 -3.46
CA PHE A 66 -1.78 -8.37 -2.21
C PHE A 66 -2.08 -9.26 -1.00
N PHE A 67 -1.50 -8.91 0.14
CA PHE A 67 -1.79 -9.53 1.43
C PHE A 67 -2.07 -8.44 2.44
N LEU A 68 -3.11 -8.64 3.25
CA LEU A 68 -3.43 -7.78 4.37
C LEU A 68 -2.94 -8.39 5.67
N GLY A 69 -2.42 -7.57 6.56
CA GLY A 69 -2.10 -7.98 7.90
C GLY A 69 -3.33 -8.41 8.69
N PRO A 70 -3.15 -9.29 9.68
CA PRO A 70 -4.27 -9.80 10.49
C PRO A 70 -4.80 -8.77 11.49
N ARG A 71 -4.04 -7.70 11.74
CA ARG A 71 -4.44 -6.64 12.67
C ARG A 71 -5.02 -5.46 11.92
N THR A 72 -6.18 -5.01 12.38
CA THR A 72 -6.86 -3.80 11.91
C THR A 72 -6.90 -2.77 13.04
N CYS A 73 -6.77 -1.51 12.69
CA CYS A 73 -6.97 -0.38 13.60
C CYS A 73 -7.86 0.66 12.96
N ARG A 74 -8.68 1.33 13.76
CA ARG A 74 -9.34 2.56 13.29
C ARG A 74 -8.29 3.68 13.22
N PRO A 75 -8.44 4.65 12.33
CA PRO A 75 -7.45 5.73 12.22
C PRO A 75 -7.16 6.47 13.55
N GLY A 76 -8.15 6.60 14.44
CA GLY A 76 -8.00 7.25 15.74
C GLY A 76 -7.40 6.37 16.85
N GLU A 77 -7.15 5.10 16.60
CA GLU A 77 -6.50 4.16 17.55
C GLU A 77 -4.98 4.17 17.41
N LEU A 78 -4.46 4.72 16.33
CA LEU A 78 -3.03 4.95 16.10
C LEU A 78 -2.71 6.40 16.41
N GLU A 79 -1.61 6.65 17.10
CA GLU A 79 -1.20 8.00 17.49
C GLU A 79 -1.02 8.89 16.25
N ASP A 80 -0.25 8.42 15.27
CA ASP A 80 0.00 9.13 14.03
C ASP A 80 0.48 8.17 12.94
N LEU A 81 -0.30 8.00 11.87
CA LEU A 81 0.06 7.14 10.73
C LEU A 81 1.37 7.57 10.04
N ARG A 82 1.79 8.83 10.15
CA ARG A 82 3.08 9.30 9.63
C ARG A 82 4.26 8.63 10.33
N LEU A 83 4.09 8.32 11.61
CA LEU A 83 5.11 7.75 12.48
C LEU A 83 5.06 6.23 12.55
N THR A 84 4.03 5.60 11.95
CA THR A 84 3.97 4.13 11.84
C THR A 84 5.25 3.62 11.20
N GLY A 85 6.10 3.00 12.00
CA GLY A 85 7.36 2.40 11.54
C GLY A 85 7.08 1.16 10.69
N CYS A 86 7.92 0.95 9.67
CA CYS A 86 7.92 -0.26 8.86
C CYS A 86 9.33 -0.84 8.78
N VAL A 87 9.46 -2.15 9.03
CA VAL A 87 10.70 -2.92 8.84
C VAL A 87 10.42 -4.01 7.82
N LEU A 88 11.12 -3.98 6.69
CA LEU A 88 11.05 -5.01 5.65
C LEU A 88 12.24 -5.94 5.77
N ARG A 89 11.96 -7.24 5.89
CA ARG A 89 12.96 -8.30 6.02
C ARG A 89 12.86 -9.30 4.87
N CYS A 90 13.99 -9.91 4.53
CA CYS A 90 14.06 -11.10 3.70
C CYS A 90 14.81 -12.17 4.49
N ASP A 91 14.19 -13.33 4.73
CA ASP A 91 14.74 -14.44 5.53
C ASP A 91 15.27 -14.01 6.91
N GLY A 92 14.63 -13.03 7.55
CA GLY A 92 15.01 -12.48 8.83
C GLY A 92 15.98 -11.28 8.78
N ASP A 93 16.70 -11.09 7.68
CA ASP A 93 17.61 -9.96 7.51
C ASP A 93 16.84 -8.67 7.16
N VAL A 94 17.16 -7.57 7.85
CA VAL A 94 16.56 -6.26 7.57
C VAL A 94 17.09 -5.74 6.23
N ILE A 95 16.18 -5.52 5.27
CA ILE A 95 16.51 -4.97 3.95
C ILE A 95 16.22 -3.48 3.88
N HIS A 96 15.06 -3.07 4.40
CA HIS A 96 14.64 -1.66 4.41
C HIS A 96 13.93 -1.32 5.71
N THR A 97 13.96 -0.03 6.05
CA THR A 97 13.14 0.57 7.09
C THR A 97 12.53 1.86 6.56
N ALA A 98 11.32 2.16 6.99
CA ALA A 98 10.61 3.39 6.63
C ALA A 98 9.64 3.81 7.74
N ALA A 99 9.00 4.94 7.55
CA ALA A 99 7.85 5.35 8.31
C ALA A 99 6.72 5.75 7.36
N GLY A 100 5.48 5.81 7.84
CA GLY A 100 4.33 6.19 7.03
C GLY A 100 4.50 7.52 6.29
N ALA A 101 5.28 8.46 6.84
CA ALA A 101 5.61 9.73 6.19
C ALA A 101 6.38 9.59 4.86
N ALA A 102 6.97 8.42 4.56
CA ALA A 102 7.62 8.17 3.27
C ALA A 102 6.65 8.33 2.09
N VAL A 103 5.37 8.09 2.30
CA VAL A 103 4.33 8.29 1.28
C VAL A 103 3.78 9.70 1.36
N MET A 104 4.27 10.60 0.52
CA MET A 104 3.77 11.99 0.37
C MET A 104 3.64 12.76 1.71
N GLY A 105 4.44 12.43 2.71
CA GLY A 105 4.37 13.01 4.04
C GLY A 105 3.28 12.45 4.97
N HIS A 106 2.31 11.72 4.42
CA HIS A 106 1.24 11.03 5.17
C HIS A 106 0.57 9.97 4.28
N PRO A 107 0.39 8.71 4.70
CA PRO A 107 -0.20 7.65 3.86
C PRO A 107 -1.57 8.01 3.25
N ALA A 108 -2.42 8.69 4.03
CA ALA A 108 -3.72 9.16 3.54
C ALA A 108 -3.63 10.32 2.52
N ALA A 109 -2.46 10.94 2.34
CA ALA A 109 -2.31 12.02 1.36
C ALA A 109 -2.44 11.49 -0.07
N LEU A 110 -1.91 10.30 -0.35
CA LEU A 110 -2.07 9.66 -1.66
C LEU A 110 -3.53 9.29 -1.93
N VAL A 111 -4.25 8.79 -0.93
CA VAL A 111 -5.69 8.49 -1.05
C VAL A 111 -6.50 9.76 -1.33
N ALA A 112 -6.18 10.87 -0.64
CA ALA A 112 -6.80 12.17 -0.91
C ALA A 112 -6.48 12.67 -2.34
N TRP A 113 -5.23 12.52 -2.76
CA TRP A 113 -4.81 12.86 -4.12
C TRP A 113 -5.59 12.05 -5.16
N LEU A 114 -5.73 10.73 -4.97
CA LEU A 114 -6.49 9.86 -5.86
C LEU A 114 -7.97 10.28 -5.93
N ALA A 115 -8.62 10.48 -4.78
CA ALA A 115 -10.02 10.92 -4.74
C ALA A 115 -10.24 12.25 -5.46
N ASN A 116 -9.30 13.20 -5.30
CA ASN A 116 -9.35 14.48 -5.99
C ASN A 116 -9.17 14.35 -7.50
N ARG A 117 -8.30 13.43 -7.96
CA ARG A 117 -8.15 13.13 -9.39
C ARG A 117 -9.36 12.45 -10.01
N LEU A 118 -10.00 11.55 -9.28
CA LEU A 118 -11.25 10.92 -9.71
C LEU A 118 -12.38 11.95 -9.84
N ALA A 119 -12.48 12.89 -8.89
CA ALA A 119 -13.49 13.96 -8.92
C ALA A 119 -13.39 14.86 -10.17
N GLU A 120 -12.18 15.09 -10.72
CA GLU A 120 -11.99 15.81 -11.98
C GLU A 120 -12.70 15.11 -13.18
N ARG A 121 -13.04 13.84 -13.02
CA ARG A 121 -13.75 13.02 -14.01
C ARG A 121 -15.20 12.72 -13.62
N GLY A 122 -15.68 13.29 -12.52
CA GLY A 122 -16.99 12.99 -11.95
C GLY A 122 -17.09 11.62 -11.28
N GLU A 123 -15.94 11.05 -10.90
CA GLU A 123 -15.82 9.76 -10.24
C GLU A 123 -15.47 9.93 -8.75
N HIS A 124 -15.60 8.87 -7.96
CA HIS A 124 -15.25 8.83 -6.55
C HIS A 124 -14.77 7.43 -6.15
N LEU A 125 -14.22 7.29 -4.96
CA LEU A 125 -13.94 6.01 -4.33
C LEU A 125 -15.17 5.57 -3.53
N PRO A 126 -15.84 4.46 -3.89
CA PRO A 126 -17.05 4.02 -3.18
C PRO A 126 -16.73 3.44 -1.79
N ALA A 127 -17.72 3.46 -0.90
CA ALA A 127 -17.66 2.72 0.36
C ALA A 127 -17.33 1.24 0.12
N GLY A 128 -16.59 0.64 1.03
CA GLY A 128 -16.05 -0.72 0.88
C GLY A 128 -14.81 -0.82 0.00
N SER A 129 -14.35 0.26 -0.62
CA SER A 129 -13.08 0.26 -1.36
C SER A 129 -11.90 0.02 -0.42
N LEU A 130 -11.00 -0.87 -0.81
CA LEU A 130 -9.70 -1.04 -0.21
C LEU A 130 -8.69 -0.27 -1.05
N VAL A 131 -8.03 0.72 -0.46
CA VAL A 131 -7.10 1.62 -1.14
C VAL A 131 -5.72 1.52 -0.50
N PHE A 132 -4.73 1.23 -1.31
CA PHE A 132 -3.33 1.13 -0.90
C PHE A 132 -2.63 2.48 -1.01
N SER A 133 -1.74 2.78 -0.04
CA SER A 133 -1.07 4.07 0.06
C SER A 133 0.08 4.27 -0.93
N GLY A 134 0.50 3.21 -1.60
CA GLY A 134 1.79 3.16 -2.30
C GLY A 134 2.93 2.70 -1.39
N GLY A 135 3.99 2.17 -2.00
CA GLY A 135 5.12 1.55 -1.29
C GLY A 135 5.80 2.47 -0.29
N LEU A 136 5.97 1.99 0.94
CA LEU A 136 6.75 2.68 1.98
C LEU A 136 8.25 2.59 1.70
N THR A 137 8.69 1.52 1.04
CA THR A 137 10.08 1.27 0.67
C THR A 137 10.18 0.88 -0.80
N ALA A 138 11.40 0.73 -1.32
CA ALA A 138 11.60 0.09 -2.61
C ALA A 138 11.13 -1.37 -2.57
N ALA A 139 10.62 -1.86 -3.72
CA ALA A 139 10.20 -3.24 -3.89
C ALA A 139 11.37 -4.22 -3.81
N VAL A 140 11.19 -5.33 -3.08
CA VAL A 140 12.18 -6.41 -2.98
C VAL A 140 11.72 -7.65 -3.77
N ALA A 141 12.66 -8.31 -4.46
CA ALA A 141 12.34 -9.51 -5.22
C ALA A 141 11.94 -10.66 -4.28
N ILE A 142 10.85 -11.34 -4.61
CA ILE A 142 10.44 -12.58 -3.94
C ILE A 142 11.00 -13.75 -4.72
N ARG A 143 11.79 -14.61 -4.07
CA ARG A 143 12.42 -15.78 -4.69
C ARG A 143 11.82 -17.07 -4.12
N PRO A 144 11.71 -18.15 -4.91
CA PRO A 144 11.26 -19.43 -4.41
C PRO A 144 12.05 -19.91 -3.18
N GLY A 145 11.33 -20.33 -2.13
CA GLY A 145 11.91 -20.79 -0.88
C GLY A 145 12.34 -19.68 0.09
N HIS A 146 12.09 -18.42 -0.25
CA HIS A 146 12.40 -17.26 0.61
C HIS A 146 11.12 -16.65 1.20
N ALA A 147 11.26 -16.08 2.40
CA ALA A 147 10.21 -15.34 3.08
C ALA A 147 10.49 -13.84 3.01
N VAL A 148 9.45 -13.05 2.74
CA VAL A 148 9.48 -11.59 2.90
C VAL A 148 8.51 -11.23 4.02
N THR A 149 9.00 -10.48 5.01
CA THR A 149 8.23 -10.07 6.18
C THR A 149 8.21 -8.56 6.29
N ALA A 150 7.02 -7.97 6.37
CA ALA A 150 6.82 -6.55 6.64
C ALA A 150 6.22 -6.40 8.06
N GLU A 151 6.98 -5.78 8.96
CA GLU A 151 6.55 -5.48 10.33
C GLU A 151 6.13 -4.01 10.39
N PHE A 152 4.91 -3.75 10.86
CA PHE A 152 4.37 -2.39 10.99
C PHE A 152 4.08 -2.08 12.45
N ASP A 153 4.60 -0.98 12.95
CA ASP A 153 4.29 -0.52 14.31
C ASP A 153 2.79 -0.23 14.43
N GLY A 154 2.16 -0.81 15.45
CA GLY A 154 0.73 -0.70 15.68
C GLY A 154 -0.17 -1.49 14.71
N LEU A 155 0.30 -1.92 13.52
CA LEU A 155 -0.50 -2.64 12.52
C LEU A 155 -0.12 -4.13 12.36
N GLY A 156 0.89 -4.61 13.11
CA GLY A 156 1.29 -6.01 13.10
C GLY A 156 2.19 -6.38 11.93
N THR A 157 2.21 -7.66 11.59
CA THR A 157 3.17 -8.24 10.65
C THR A 157 2.45 -8.93 9.51
N VAL A 158 2.97 -8.76 8.30
CA VAL A 158 2.56 -9.50 7.09
C VAL A 158 3.75 -10.31 6.62
N GLU A 159 3.55 -11.61 6.42
CA GLU A 159 4.58 -12.52 5.93
C GLU A 159 4.12 -13.18 4.65
N VAL A 160 5.02 -13.22 3.65
CA VAL A 160 4.77 -13.78 2.32
C VAL A 160 5.84 -14.81 2.01
N PHE A 161 5.42 -16.01 1.70
CA PHE A 161 6.28 -17.11 1.24
C PHE A 161 6.11 -17.35 -0.26
N ALA A 162 7.20 -17.65 -0.96
CA ALA A 162 7.20 -18.01 -2.39
C ALA A 162 7.60 -19.47 -2.61
#